data_9ae640c7c4dd7a7c874f684cfae36dc0
#
_entry.id   9ae640c7c4dd7a7c874f684cfae36dc0
#
_cell.length_a   1.000
_cell.length_b   1.000
_cell.length_c   1.000
_cell.angle_alpha   90.00
_cell.angle_beta   90.00
_cell.angle_gamma   90.00
#
_symmetry.space_group_name_H-M   'P 1'
#
loop_
_entity.id
_entity.type
_entity.pdbx_description
1 polymer ?
#
loop_
_entity_poly.entity_id
_entity_poly.type
_entity_poly.pdbx_seq_one_letter_code
_entity_poly.pdbx_strand_id
1 'polypeptide(L)'
;MSPTKIPVDLILNRLAEDVGKSQERILKSQDVLLSPLDTSIATTPYEVVYQEDRVKLKYYRPARKCPIKTPLLLVYALINRETMLDLQPGRSVVQNFINDGVDLYMIDWGYPTRKDRYVTIDDHVNGYMDNVIDFILRRH
;
A
#
# COMPACT_ATOMS: atom_id res chain seq x y z
N MET A 1 2.58 -40.78 -44.61
CA MET A 1 2.10 -39.51 -44.01
C MET A 1 2.94 -38.37 -44.59
N SER A 2 2.35 -37.55 -45.47
CA SER A 2 3.03 -36.40 -46.03
C SER A 2 3.19 -35.29 -44.97
N PRO A 3 4.34 -34.64 -44.86
CA PRO A 3 4.52 -33.53 -43.95
C PRO A 3 3.63 -32.35 -44.37
N THR A 4 2.74 -31.92 -43.48
CA THR A 4 1.88 -30.77 -43.72
C THR A 4 2.77 -29.52 -43.81
N LYS A 5 3.00 -29.04 -45.04
CA LYS A 5 3.73 -27.78 -45.27
C LYS A 5 2.89 -26.64 -44.73
N ILE A 6 3.37 -25.98 -43.69
CA ILE A 6 2.75 -24.75 -43.19
C ILE A 6 2.91 -23.68 -44.27
N PRO A 7 1.83 -23.00 -44.69
CA PRO A 7 1.94 -21.95 -45.71
C PRO A 7 2.88 -20.82 -45.24
N VAL A 8 3.84 -20.46 -46.07
CA VAL A 8 4.83 -19.41 -45.75
C VAL A 8 4.16 -18.07 -45.44
N ASP A 9 3.06 -17.78 -46.13
CA ASP A 9 2.24 -16.58 -45.92
C ASP A 9 1.68 -16.49 -44.52
N LEU A 10 1.31 -17.62 -43.89
CA LEU A 10 0.80 -17.66 -42.52
C LEU A 10 1.92 -17.35 -41.50
N ILE A 11 3.14 -17.78 -41.80
CA ILE A 11 4.31 -17.49 -40.97
C ILE A 11 4.68 -16.02 -41.08
N LEU A 12 4.71 -15.45 -42.28
CA LEU A 12 5.03 -14.06 -42.54
C LEU A 12 4.00 -13.11 -41.90
N ASN A 13 2.71 -13.42 -41.97
CA ASN A 13 1.65 -12.63 -41.33
C ASN A 13 1.76 -12.64 -39.80
N ARG A 14 2.05 -13.81 -39.23
CA ARG A 14 2.28 -13.88 -37.74
C ARG A 14 3.52 -13.10 -37.32
N LEU A 15 4.61 -13.19 -38.07
CA LEU A 15 5.82 -12.42 -37.82
C LEU A 15 5.55 -10.92 -37.89
N ALA A 16 4.82 -10.45 -38.90
CA ALA A 16 4.43 -9.05 -39.05
C ALA A 16 3.55 -8.56 -37.89
N GLU A 17 2.59 -9.37 -37.42
CA GLU A 17 1.77 -9.05 -36.23
C GLU A 17 2.61 -8.99 -34.95
N ASP A 18 3.54 -9.90 -34.75
CA ASP A 18 4.41 -9.95 -33.58
C ASP A 18 5.39 -8.79 -33.54
N VAL A 19 5.92 -8.39 -34.69
CA VAL A 19 6.75 -7.18 -34.83
C VAL A 19 5.94 -5.93 -34.52
N GLY A 20 4.71 -5.82 -35.06
CA GLY A 20 3.81 -4.69 -34.78
C GLY A 20 3.48 -4.56 -33.29
N LYS A 21 3.12 -5.68 -32.63
CA LYS A 21 2.87 -5.72 -31.19
C LYS A 21 4.12 -5.38 -30.37
N SER A 22 5.29 -5.81 -30.82
CA SER A 22 6.55 -5.50 -30.16
C SER A 22 6.92 -4.02 -30.27
N GLN A 23 6.69 -3.39 -31.42
CA GLN A 23 6.88 -1.95 -31.60
C GLN A 23 5.92 -1.13 -30.73
N GLU A 24 4.66 -1.52 -30.67
CA GLU A 24 3.67 -0.86 -29.80
C GLU A 24 4.05 -0.96 -28.31
N ARG A 25 4.57 -2.13 -27.87
CA ARG A 25 5.08 -2.31 -26.51
C ARG A 25 6.30 -1.45 -26.22
N ILE A 26 7.23 -1.33 -27.17
CA ILE A 26 8.41 -0.49 -27.03
C ILE A 26 8.03 0.98 -26.93
N LEU A 27 7.10 1.46 -27.77
CA LEU A 27 6.62 2.84 -27.72
C LEU A 27 5.91 3.12 -26.37
N LYS A 28 5.03 2.24 -25.92
CA LYS A 28 4.39 2.37 -24.61
C LYS A 28 5.39 2.32 -23.45
N SER A 29 6.47 1.54 -23.57
CA SER A 29 7.50 1.49 -22.54
C SER A 29 8.37 2.77 -22.52
N GLN A 30 8.57 3.42 -23.65
CA GLN A 30 9.26 4.72 -23.69
C GLN A 30 8.44 5.81 -23.00
N ASP A 31 7.13 5.86 -23.22
CA ASP A 31 6.25 6.80 -22.51
C ASP A 31 6.27 6.59 -21.00
N VAL A 32 6.34 5.34 -20.55
CA VAL A 32 6.46 5.00 -19.12
C VAL A 32 7.83 5.39 -18.56
N LEU A 33 8.90 5.21 -19.34
CA LEU A 33 10.26 5.56 -18.91
C LEU A 33 10.52 7.08 -18.92
N LEU A 34 9.82 7.82 -19.77
CA LEU A 34 9.96 9.28 -19.90
C LEU A 34 8.97 10.04 -19.01
N SER A 35 7.92 9.39 -18.53
CA SER A 35 7.04 10.00 -17.55
C SER A 35 7.76 10.10 -16.21
N PRO A 36 7.70 11.27 -15.52
CA PRO A 36 8.25 11.39 -14.17
C PRO A 36 7.56 10.34 -13.30
N LEU A 37 8.35 9.40 -12.77
CA LEU A 37 7.86 8.43 -11.81
C LEU A 37 7.42 9.21 -10.58
N ASP A 38 6.11 9.23 -10.32
CA ASP A 38 5.60 9.71 -9.04
C ASP A 38 6.04 8.70 -7.97
N THR A 39 7.11 9.04 -7.28
CA THR A 39 7.67 8.25 -6.19
C THR A 39 7.09 8.65 -4.83
N SER A 40 6.08 9.53 -4.81
CA SER A 40 5.42 9.91 -3.58
C SER A 40 4.64 8.71 -3.03
N ILE A 41 4.96 8.36 -1.78
CA ILE A 41 4.29 7.30 -1.01
C ILE A 41 3.70 7.91 0.25
N ALA A 42 2.65 7.28 0.80
CA ALA A 42 1.99 7.74 2.04
C ALA A 42 1.53 9.19 1.96
N THR A 43 0.87 9.55 0.86
CA THR A 43 0.45 10.93 0.57
C THR A 43 -0.85 11.33 1.28
N THR A 44 -1.58 10.38 1.85
CA THR A 44 -2.82 10.66 2.56
C THR A 44 -2.52 11.40 3.87
N PRO A 45 -3.10 12.58 4.09
CA PRO A 45 -2.85 13.36 5.30
C PRO A 45 -3.31 12.62 6.56
N TYR A 46 -2.48 12.65 7.60
CA TYR A 46 -2.76 12.04 8.89
C TYR A 46 -2.32 12.94 10.05
N GLU A 47 -2.83 12.63 11.22
CA GLU A 47 -2.43 13.23 12.50
C GLU A 47 -1.82 12.14 13.38
N VAL A 48 -0.69 12.41 14.04
CA VAL A 48 -0.16 11.52 15.08
C VAL A 48 -0.88 11.84 16.38
N VAL A 49 -1.75 10.94 16.82
CA VAL A 49 -2.63 11.14 17.98
C VAL A 49 -2.12 10.48 19.26
N TYR A 50 -1.19 9.54 19.12
CA TYR A 50 -0.51 8.87 20.23
C TYR A 50 0.89 8.46 19.81
N GLN A 51 1.83 8.50 20.76
CA GLN A 51 3.20 8.03 20.56
C GLN A 51 3.74 7.45 21.84
N GLU A 52 4.38 6.29 21.72
CA GLU A 52 5.11 5.62 22.80
C GLU A 52 6.41 5.07 22.21
N ASP A 53 7.54 5.51 22.75
CA ASP A 53 8.87 5.26 22.20
C ASP A 53 8.93 5.61 20.69
N ARG A 54 9.19 4.61 19.84
CA ARG A 54 9.20 4.75 18.37
C ARG A 54 7.83 4.50 17.71
N VAL A 55 6.91 3.88 18.44
CA VAL A 55 5.59 3.51 17.93
C VAL A 55 4.70 4.74 17.88
N LYS A 56 4.05 4.98 16.75
CA LYS A 56 3.12 6.09 16.55
C LYS A 56 1.76 5.56 16.11
N LEU A 57 0.71 6.18 16.61
CA LEU A 57 -0.65 5.97 16.15
C LEU A 57 -1.04 7.11 15.22
N LYS A 58 -1.21 6.80 13.96
CA LYS A 58 -1.69 7.73 12.93
C LYS A 58 -3.21 7.67 12.88
N TYR A 59 -3.84 8.83 12.89
CA TYR A 59 -5.28 8.97 12.67
C TYR A 59 -5.52 9.63 11.31
N TYR A 60 -6.40 9.03 10.54
CA TYR A 60 -6.83 9.53 9.25
C TYR A 60 -8.28 9.98 9.36
N ARG A 61 -8.51 11.28 9.14
CA ARG A 61 -9.83 11.87 9.24
C ARG A 61 -10.73 11.38 8.10
N PRO A 62 -11.92 10.86 8.38
CA PRO A 62 -12.86 10.44 7.35
C PRO A 62 -13.27 11.61 6.45
N ALA A 63 -13.40 11.37 5.14
CA ALA A 63 -13.79 12.35 4.16
C ALA A 63 -15.31 12.66 4.20
N ARG A 64 -16.09 11.71 4.72
CA ARG A 64 -17.55 11.83 4.88
C ARG A 64 -18.01 11.17 6.19
N LYS A 65 -19.24 11.49 6.60
CA LYS A 65 -19.84 10.84 7.77
C LYS A 65 -20.14 9.36 7.48
N CYS A 66 -19.58 8.48 8.28
CA CYS A 66 -19.87 7.05 8.22
C CYS A 66 -21.04 6.68 9.12
N PRO A 67 -21.92 5.76 8.73
CA PRO A 67 -22.93 5.19 9.61
C PRO A 67 -22.33 4.26 10.68
N ILE A 68 -21.12 3.73 10.43
CA ILE A 68 -20.40 2.85 11.36
C ILE A 68 -19.66 3.73 12.37
N LYS A 69 -20.02 3.60 13.64
CA LYS A 69 -19.39 4.38 14.72
C LYS A 69 -18.12 3.74 15.28
N THR A 70 -17.89 2.47 14.95
CA THR A 70 -16.72 1.73 15.43
C THR A 70 -15.49 2.12 14.61
N PRO A 71 -14.42 2.61 15.24
CA PRO A 71 -13.17 2.92 14.54
C PRO A 71 -12.49 1.66 14.05
N LEU A 72 -11.72 1.79 12.98
CA LEU A 72 -10.91 0.73 12.42
C LEU A 72 -9.43 0.97 12.75
N LEU A 73 -8.79 -0.02 13.38
CA LEU A 73 -7.34 -0.01 13.60
C LEU A 73 -6.66 -0.91 12.57
N LEU A 74 -5.80 -0.33 11.74
CA LEU A 74 -4.91 -1.08 10.85
C LEU A 74 -3.60 -1.39 11.57
N VAL A 75 -3.32 -2.67 11.71
CA VAL A 75 -2.06 -3.19 12.25
C VAL A 75 -1.30 -3.85 11.11
N TYR A 76 -0.27 -3.19 10.61
CA TYR A 76 0.55 -3.73 9.53
C TYR A 76 1.76 -4.49 10.08
N ALA A 77 2.42 -5.26 9.21
CA ALA A 77 3.53 -6.13 9.57
C ALA A 77 4.71 -5.36 10.21
N LEU A 78 5.34 -5.97 11.20
CA LEU A 78 6.51 -5.41 11.93
C LEU A 78 7.75 -5.24 11.04
N ILE A 79 7.91 -6.10 10.04
CA ILE A 79 9.09 -6.12 9.16
C ILE A 79 8.92 -5.15 7.98
N ASN A 80 7.68 -4.96 7.54
CA ASN A 80 7.36 -4.11 6.41
C ASN A 80 6.81 -2.77 6.88
N ARG A 81 6.72 -1.78 5.97
CA ARG A 81 6.24 -0.46 6.32
C ARG A 81 4.73 -0.34 6.12
N GLU A 82 4.10 0.36 7.03
CA GLU A 82 2.69 0.73 6.99
C GLU A 82 2.34 1.56 5.74
N THR A 83 3.31 2.26 5.16
CA THR A 83 3.18 3.01 3.90
C THR A 83 2.77 2.15 2.71
N MET A 84 2.93 0.82 2.81
CA MET A 84 2.41 -0.11 1.80
C MET A 84 0.88 -0.09 1.70
N LEU A 85 0.18 0.35 2.75
CA LEU A 85 -1.27 0.53 2.74
C LEU A 85 -1.68 1.88 2.15
N ASP A 86 -0.73 2.79 1.95
CA ASP A 86 -0.94 4.10 1.32
C ASP A 86 0.11 4.34 0.23
N LEU A 87 0.14 3.47 -0.77
CA LEU A 87 1.24 3.38 -1.71
C LEU A 87 1.31 4.57 -2.67
N GLN A 88 0.19 4.90 -3.30
CA GLN A 88 0.08 5.98 -4.31
C GLN A 88 -1.36 6.48 -4.40
N PRO A 89 -1.59 7.71 -4.93
CA PRO A 89 -2.93 8.15 -5.28
C PRO A 89 -3.64 7.14 -6.19
N GLY A 90 -4.87 6.76 -5.84
CA GLY A 90 -5.65 5.75 -6.54
C GLY A 90 -5.23 4.29 -6.26
N ARG A 91 -4.15 4.06 -5.49
CA ARG A 91 -3.70 2.74 -5.02
C ARG A 91 -3.43 2.77 -3.52
N SER A 92 -4.34 3.34 -2.77
CA SER A 92 -4.27 3.48 -1.32
C SER A 92 -5.46 2.78 -0.67
N VAL A 93 -5.18 1.82 0.19
CA VAL A 93 -6.18 1.18 1.06
C VAL A 93 -6.70 2.18 2.08
N VAL A 94 -5.81 3.00 2.64
CA VAL A 94 -6.14 4.09 3.57
C VAL A 94 -7.14 5.04 2.94
N GLN A 95 -6.87 5.52 1.72
CA GLN A 95 -7.72 6.47 1.03
C GLN A 95 -9.12 5.90 0.73
N ASN A 96 -9.21 4.62 0.41
CA ASN A 96 -10.51 3.96 0.20
C ASN A 96 -11.34 3.97 1.50
N PHE A 97 -10.77 3.60 2.64
CA PHE A 97 -11.49 3.62 3.92
C PHE A 97 -11.95 5.02 4.32
N ILE A 98 -11.09 6.03 4.23
CA ILE A 98 -11.49 7.40 4.60
C ILE A 98 -12.54 7.98 3.64
N ASN A 99 -12.50 7.63 2.35
CA ASN A 99 -13.52 8.01 1.37
C ASN A 99 -14.87 7.35 1.68
N ASP A 100 -14.86 6.15 2.26
CA ASP A 100 -16.06 5.48 2.77
C ASP A 100 -16.52 6.01 4.12
N GLY A 101 -15.77 6.93 4.70
CA GLY A 101 -16.14 7.63 5.92
C GLY A 101 -15.73 6.91 7.20
N VAL A 102 -14.84 5.91 7.11
CA VAL A 102 -14.38 5.13 8.28
C VAL A 102 -13.42 5.96 9.12
N ASP A 103 -13.63 6.01 10.43
CA ASP A 103 -12.66 6.51 11.40
C ASP A 103 -11.46 5.55 11.45
N LEU A 104 -10.34 5.97 10.86
CA LEU A 104 -9.23 5.08 10.58
C LEU A 104 -8.01 5.42 11.43
N TYR A 105 -7.50 4.42 12.12
CA TYR A 105 -6.23 4.45 12.84
C TYR A 105 -5.25 3.47 12.21
N MET A 106 -3.96 3.80 12.25
CA MET A 106 -2.89 2.91 11.77
C MET A 106 -1.68 2.98 12.68
N ILE A 107 -1.17 1.83 13.07
CA ILE A 107 0.08 1.73 13.83
C ILE A 107 1.25 1.86 12.87
N ASP A 108 2.13 2.81 13.18
CA ASP A 108 3.48 2.92 12.63
C ASP A 108 4.45 2.43 13.70
N TRP A 109 5.04 1.26 13.47
CA TRP A 109 5.96 0.64 14.41
C TRP A 109 7.31 1.37 14.52
N GLY A 110 7.58 2.32 13.63
CA GLY A 110 8.84 3.03 13.55
C GLY A 110 10.01 2.14 13.13
N TYR A 111 11.20 2.72 13.11
CA TYR A 111 12.42 1.97 12.84
C TYR A 111 13.08 1.51 14.13
N PRO A 112 13.38 0.20 14.27
CA PRO A 112 14.11 -0.29 15.43
C PRO A 112 15.54 0.27 15.43
N THR A 113 16.01 0.62 16.61
CA THR A 113 17.37 1.08 16.88
C THR A 113 18.11 0.07 17.76
N ARG A 114 19.38 0.32 18.06
CA ARG A 114 20.14 -0.53 18.99
C ARG A 114 19.53 -0.58 20.40
N LYS A 115 18.74 0.42 20.78
CA LYS A 115 18.04 0.46 22.08
C LYS A 115 16.92 -0.57 22.13
N ASP A 116 16.33 -0.87 21.00
CA ASP A 116 15.16 -1.74 20.87
C ASP A 116 15.52 -3.24 20.74
N ARG A 117 16.81 -3.59 20.89
CA ARG A 117 17.31 -4.96 20.69
C ARG A 117 16.70 -6.03 21.60
N TYR A 118 16.08 -5.62 22.68
CA TYR A 118 15.42 -6.52 23.65
C TYR A 118 13.89 -6.49 23.55
N VAL A 119 13.34 -5.63 22.69
CA VAL A 119 11.89 -5.56 22.49
C VAL A 119 11.45 -6.81 21.72
N THR A 120 10.55 -7.55 22.31
CA THR A 120 10.03 -8.82 21.80
C THR A 120 8.73 -8.62 21.01
N ILE A 121 8.24 -9.69 20.40
CA ILE A 121 6.90 -9.70 19.77
C ILE A 121 5.82 -9.55 20.86
N ASP A 122 6.05 -10.12 22.02
CA ASP A 122 5.14 -10.00 23.17
C ASP A 122 4.98 -8.53 23.59
N ASP A 123 6.08 -7.78 23.69
CA ASP A 123 6.03 -6.35 23.97
C ASP A 123 5.25 -5.56 22.90
N HIS A 124 5.32 -5.97 21.63
CA HIS A 124 4.54 -5.32 20.59
C HIS A 124 3.04 -5.61 20.69
N VAL A 125 2.66 -6.84 21.07
CA VAL A 125 1.25 -7.25 21.13
C VAL A 125 0.64 -6.87 22.47
N ASN A 126 1.22 -7.31 23.58
CA ASN A 126 0.69 -7.14 24.94
C ASN A 126 1.15 -5.84 25.62
N GLY A 127 1.98 -5.05 24.94
CA GLY A 127 2.39 -3.72 25.38
C GLY A 127 1.86 -2.65 24.44
N TYR A 128 2.60 -2.32 23.40
CA TYR A 128 2.27 -1.20 22.52
C TYR A 128 0.88 -1.28 21.89
N MET A 129 0.45 -2.46 21.40
CA MET A 129 -0.86 -2.59 20.76
C MET A 129 -1.99 -2.45 21.77
N ASP A 130 -1.87 -3.02 22.98
CA ASP A 130 -2.86 -2.86 24.03
C ASP A 130 -2.99 -1.40 24.45
N ASN A 131 -1.87 -0.69 24.64
CA ASN A 131 -1.87 0.74 24.96
C ASN A 131 -2.55 1.59 23.88
N VAL A 132 -2.33 1.24 22.61
CA VAL A 132 -2.97 1.89 21.46
C VAL A 132 -4.49 1.64 21.46
N ILE A 133 -4.91 0.40 21.70
CA ILE A 133 -6.33 0.03 21.79
C ILE A 133 -7.00 0.79 22.93
N ASP A 134 -6.40 0.81 24.10
CA ASP A 134 -6.88 1.56 25.26
C ASP A 134 -7.00 3.06 24.96
N PHE A 135 -6.05 3.63 24.23
CA PHE A 135 -6.12 5.02 23.81
C PHE A 135 -7.32 5.27 22.90
N ILE A 136 -7.53 4.39 21.90
CA ILE A 136 -8.68 4.50 20.98
C ILE A 136 -10.00 4.39 21.73
N LEU A 137 -10.12 3.42 22.65
CA LEU A 137 -11.33 3.20 23.45
C LEU A 137 -11.67 4.39 24.34
N ARG A 138 -10.66 5.08 24.91
CA ARG A 138 -10.88 6.29 25.71
C ARG A 138 -11.31 7.49 24.86
N ARG A 139 -10.99 7.51 23.58
CA ARG A 139 -11.32 8.60 22.65
C ARG A 139 -12.72 8.47 22.04
N HIS A 140 -13.26 7.26 22.00
CA HIS A 140 -14.57 6.93 21.41
C HIS A 140 -15.58 6.46 22.45
#